data_fe324bc789e825d88abc041c412539eb
#
_entry.id   fe324bc789e825d88abc041c412539eb
#
_cell.length_a   1.000
_cell.length_b   1.000
_cell.length_c   1.000
_cell.angle_alpha   90.00
_cell.angle_beta   90.00
_cell.angle_gamma   90.00
#
_symmetry.space_group_name_H-M   'P 1'
#
loop_
_entity.id
_entity.type
_entity.pdbx_description
1 polymer ?
#
loop_
_entity_poly.entity_id
_entity_poly.type
_entity_poly.pdbx_seq_one_letter_code
_entity_poly.pdbx_strand_id
1 'polypeptide(L)'
;MPSGEEEIMEEENKIVEREDGSWLVDGLLDVDEFKEFFHIDEELPGEEKDLYKTMGGLLNVLFGRIPKELDKAKWNGYTFEVVDMDNTRIDKILVTYEEPIVIQETEEKD
;
A
#
# COMPACT_ATOMS: atom_id res chain seq x y z
N MET A 1 -2.46 -17.89 24.63
CA MET A 1 -2.72 -17.71 24.18
C MET A 1 -2.72 -17.49 23.38
N PRO A 2 -2.82 -17.43 23.49
CA PRO A 2 -2.63 -16.85 22.42
C PRO A 2 -3.30 -17.34 21.26
N SER A 3 -3.83 -18.42 21.25
CA SER A 3 -4.37 -18.89 20.06
C SER A 3 -5.53 -18.03 19.61
N GLY A 4 -6.24 -17.51 20.50
CA GLY A 4 -7.33 -16.64 20.08
C GLY A 4 -6.80 -15.48 19.33
N GLU A 5 -5.63 -15.05 19.64
CA GLU A 5 -5.06 -13.96 18.99
C GLU A 5 -4.75 -14.27 17.60
N GLU A 6 -4.41 -15.50 17.33
CA GLU A 6 -4.08 -15.82 15.99
C GLU A 6 -5.24 -15.70 15.11
N GLU A 7 -6.40 -15.98 15.60
CA GLU A 7 -7.54 -15.84 14.78
C GLU A 7 -7.79 -14.45 14.39
N ILE A 8 -7.57 -13.56 15.32
CA ILE A 8 -7.74 -12.18 14.99
C ILE A 8 -6.77 -11.81 13.95
N MET A 9 -5.58 -12.36 14.02
CA MET A 9 -4.58 -12.02 13.09
C MET A 9 -4.93 -12.39 11.70
N GLU A 10 -5.77 -13.35 11.50
CA GLU A 10 -6.12 -13.69 10.17
C GLU A 10 -6.63 -12.55 9.39
N GLU A 11 -7.45 -11.73 9.98
CA GLU A 11 -7.93 -10.61 9.26
C GLU A 11 -6.88 -9.61 9.08
N GLU A 12 -5.99 -9.53 10.05
CA GLU A 12 -4.96 -8.55 9.94
C GLU A 12 -3.86 -8.99 9.06
N ASN A 13 -3.86 -10.25 8.63
CA ASN A 13 -2.84 -10.69 7.72
C ASN A 13 -2.92 -9.98 6.40
N LYS A 14 -3.93 -9.18 6.19
CA LYS A 14 -3.98 -8.40 4.98
C LYS A 14 -2.89 -7.33 4.97
N ILE A 15 -2.35 -6.98 6.13
CA ILE A 15 -1.19 -6.10 6.20
C ILE A 15 -0.19 -6.75 7.12
N VAL A 16 0.93 -7.18 6.60
CA VAL A 16 1.94 -7.87 7.38
C VAL A 16 3.23 -7.08 7.32
N GLU A 17 3.72 -6.66 8.48
CA GLU A 17 4.96 -5.92 8.53
C GLU A 17 6.14 -6.87 8.39
N ARG A 18 7.11 -6.49 7.58
CA ARG A 18 8.27 -7.32 7.36
C ARG A 18 9.44 -6.78 8.16
N GLU A 19 10.48 -7.58 8.24
CA GLU A 19 11.61 -7.23 9.08
C GLU A 19 12.36 -6.03 8.57
N ASP A 20 12.30 -5.79 7.29
CA ASP A 20 13.05 -4.67 6.73
C ASP A 20 12.28 -3.36 6.77
N GLY A 21 11.15 -3.35 7.44
CA GLY A 21 10.39 -2.11 7.56
C GLY A 21 9.36 -1.91 6.47
N SER A 22 9.21 -2.87 5.57
CA SER A 22 8.19 -2.76 4.55
C SER A 22 6.96 -3.54 5.01
N TRP A 23 5.87 -3.43 4.27
CA TRP A 23 4.63 -4.11 4.60
C TRP A 23 4.14 -4.86 3.38
N LEU A 24 3.71 -6.10 3.60
CA LEU A 24 3.13 -6.89 2.53
C LEU A 24 1.62 -6.75 2.67
N VAL A 25 0.96 -6.24 1.63
CA VAL A 25 -0.44 -5.90 1.70
C VAL A 25 -1.23 -6.72 0.70
N ASP A 26 -2.36 -7.26 1.15
CA ASP A 26 -3.22 -8.04 0.28
C ASP A 26 -3.92 -7.10 -0.70
N GLY A 27 -4.00 -7.49 -1.94
CA GLY A 27 -4.65 -6.66 -2.94
C GLY A 27 -6.13 -6.47 -2.69
N LEU A 28 -6.75 -7.34 -1.89
CA LEU A 28 -8.15 -7.19 -1.57
C LEU A 28 -8.39 -6.35 -0.32
N LEU A 29 -7.33 -5.84 0.31
CA LEU A 29 -7.50 -4.99 1.47
C LEU A 29 -8.27 -3.74 1.08
N ASP A 30 -9.24 -3.37 1.91
CA ASP A 30 -10.02 -2.18 1.69
C ASP A 30 -9.14 -0.95 1.82
N VAL A 31 -9.28 -0.02 0.90
CA VAL A 31 -8.46 1.19 0.92
C VAL A 31 -8.65 1.97 2.21
N ASP A 32 -9.88 1.99 2.74
CA ASP A 32 -10.11 2.71 3.98
C ASP A 32 -9.33 2.10 5.12
N GLU A 33 -9.19 0.77 5.14
CA GLU A 33 -8.42 0.14 6.19
C GLU A 33 -6.95 0.44 6.03
N PHE A 34 -6.48 0.53 4.80
CA PHE A 34 -5.10 0.89 4.54
C PHE A 34 -4.83 2.29 5.06
N LYS A 35 -5.73 3.22 4.78
CA LYS A 35 -5.55 4.60 5.21
C LYS A 35 -5.56 4.68 6.74
N GLU A 36 -6.43 3.90 7.38
CA GLU A 36 -6.47 3.91 8.82
C GLU A 36 -5.19 3.35 9.41
N PHE A 37 -4.69 2.28 8.85
CA PHE A 37 -3.50 1.64 9.37
C PHE A 37 -2.30 2.58 9.31
N PHE A 38 -2.17 3.32 8.23
CA PHE A 38 -1.04 4.21 8.04
C PHE A 38 -1.34 5.66 8.42
N HIS A 39 -2.51 5.92 8.97
CA HIS A 39 -2.91 7.26 9.42
C HIS A 39 -2.83 8.27 8.27
N ILE A 40 -3.38 7.89 7.12
CA ILE A 40 -3.38 8.74 5.94
C ILE A 40 -4.66 9.53 5.91
N ASP A 41 -4.56 10.85 5.89
CA ASP A 41 -5.73 11.71 5.82
C ASP A 41 -6.00 12.21 4.43
N GLU A 42 -5.01 12.19 3.55
CA GLU A 42 -5.19 12.72 2.21
C GLU A 42 -6.02 11.79 1.36
N GLU A 43 -6.66 12.34 0.36
CA GLU A 43 -7.38 11.53 -0.58
C GLU A 43 -6.42 10.86 -1.53
N LEU A 44 -6.69 9.62 -1.85
CA LEU A 44 -5.88 8.91 -2.82
C LEU A 44 -6.41 9.21 -4.22
N PRO A 45 -5.57 9.07 -5.23
CA PRO A 45 -6.00 9.35 -6.61
C PRO A 45 -7.23 8.51 -6.98
N GLY A 46 -8.25 9.14 -7.46
CA GLY A 46 -9.47 8.44 -7.87
C GLY A 46 -10.43 8.12 -6.75
N GLU A 47 -10.05 8.41 -5.53
CA GLU A 47 -10.89 8.04 -4.39
C GLU A 47 -12.18 8.82 -4.40
N GLU A 48 -12.11 10.09 -4.73
CA GLU A 48 -13.32 10.92 -4.70
C GLU A 48 -14.30 10.47 -5.77
N LYS A 49 -13.85 9.79 -6.81
CA LYS A 49 -14.73 9.32 -7.84
C LYS A 49 -15.17 7.89 -7.59
N ASP A 50 -14.74 7.33 -6.47
CA ASP A 50 -15.18 6.00 -6.07
C ASP A 50 -14.83 4.96 -7.13
N LEU A 51 -13.64 5.11 -7.72
CA LEU A 51 -13.23 4.22 -8.78
C LEU A 51 -12.79 2.84 -8.31
N TYR A 52 -12.54 2.70 -7.03
CA TYR A 52 -12.07 1.43 -6.49
C TYR A 52 -12.40 1.36 -5.02
N LYS A 53 -12.29 0.17 -4.45
CA LYS A 53 -12.48 0.01 -3.03
C LYS A 53 -11.31 -0.71 -2.40
N THR A 54 -10.50 -1.41 -3.19
CA THR A 54 -9.40 -2.21 -2.66
C THR A 54 -8.07 -1.66 -3.10
N MET A 55 -7.02 -2.12 -2.45
CA MET A 55 -5.68 -1.68 -2.78
C MET A 55 -5.30 -2.08 -4.20
N GLY A 56 -5.75 -3.27 -4.64
CA GLY A 56 -5.49 -3.65 -6.02
C GLY A 56 -6.13 -2.69 -7.00
N GLY A 57 -7.35 -2.25 -6.69
CA GLY A 57 -8.02 -1.27 -7.55
C GLY A 57 -7.30 0.06 -7.55
N LEU A 58 -6.80 0.49 -6.39
CA LEU A 58 -6.04 1.72 -6.33
C LEU A 58 -4.83 1.65 -7.25
N LEU A 59 -4.11 0.52 -7.21
CA LEU A 59 -2.92 0.41 -8.04
C LEU A 59 -3.26 0.43 -9.51
N ASN A 60 -4.39 -0.16 -9.90
CA ASN A 60 -4.80 -0.08 -11.30
C ASN A 60 -4.99 1.36 -11.72
N VAL A 61 -5.52 2.19 -10.84
CA VAL A 61 -5.70 3.59 -11.15
C VAL A 61 -4.36 4.30 -11.22
N LEU A 62 -3.46 3.99 -10.28
CA LEU A 62 -2.16 4.65 -10.26
C LEU A 62 -1.35 4.31 -11.50
N PHE A 63 -1.42 3.07 -11.96
CA PHE A 63 -0.67 2.68 -13.14
C PHE A 63 -1.39 3.10 -14.43
N GLY A 64 -2.68 3.25 -14.38
CA GLY A 64 -3.44 3.57 -15.57
C GLY A 64 -3.55 2.40 -16.52
N ARG A 65 -3.22 1.20 -16.06
CA ARG A 65 -3.26 -0.01 -16.86
C ARG A 65 -3.17 -1.18 -15.92
N ILE A 66 -3.31 -2.38 -16.42
CA ILE A 66 -3.10 -3.56 -15.61
C ILE A 66 -1.61 -3.75 -15.47
N PRO A 67 -1.08 -3.74 -14.26
CA PRO A 67 0.35 -3.84 -14.05
C PRO A 67 0.85 -5.25 -14.15
N LYS A 68 2.15 -5.39 -14.08
CA LYS A 68 2.80 -6.69 -14.06
C LYS A 68 3.57 -6.81 -12.77
N GLU A 69 3.99 -8.03 -12.45
CA GLU A 69 4.82 -8.22 -11.28
C GLU A 69 6.06 -7.35 -11.40
N LEU A 70 6.47 -6.80 -10.29
CA LEU A 70 7.62 -5.93 -10.16
C LEU A 70 7.37 -4.48 -10.61
N ASP A 71 6.20 -4.18 -11.13
CA ASP A 71 5.88 -2.80 -11.44
C ASP A 71 5.74 -2.03 -10.14
N LYS A 72 6.14 -0.77 -10.14
CA LYS A 72 6.11 0.07 -8.96
C LYS A 72 5.41 1.38 -9.25
N ALA A 73 4.69 1.89 -8.28
CA ALA A 73 4.07 3.19 -8.35
C ALA A 73 4.36 3.91 -7.05
N LYS A 74 4.46 5.22 -7.11
CA LYS A 74 4.75 6.00 -5.92
C LYS A 74 3.65 7.01 -5.67
N TRP A 75 3.36 7.23 -4.40
CA TRP A 75 2.39 8.23 -4.01
C TRP A 75 2.72 8.72 -2.61
N ASN A 76 2.97 10.00 -2.48
CA ASN A 76 3.11 10.65 -1.19
C ASN A 76 4.11 9.96 -0.26
N GLY A 77 5.25 9.59 -0.79
CA GLY A 77 6.30 8.93 0.01
C GLY A 77 6.15 7.43 0.07
N TYR A 78 5.03 6.90 -0.37
CA TYR A 78 4.82 5.47 -0.37
C TYR A 78 5.20 4.91 -1.74
N THR A 79 5.82 3.74 -1.74
CA THR A 79 6.10 3.01 -2.98
C THR A 79 5.33 1.72 -2.91
N PHE A 80 4.54 1.46 -3.95
CA PHE A 80 3.75 0.26 -4.04
C PHE A 80 4.33 -0.62 -5.14
N GLU A 81 4.79 -1.80 -4.78
CA GLU A 81 5.37 -2.71 -5.77
C GLU A 81 4.47 -3.92 -5.89
N VAL A 82 4.13 -4.30 -7.11
CA VAL A 82 3.29 -5.45 -7.35
C VAL A 82 4.16 -6.70 -7.17
N VAL A 83 3.86 -7.49 -6.17
CA VAL A 83 4.65 -8.67 -5.86
C VAL A 83 4.07 -9.92 -6.48
N ASP A 84 2.77 -10.00 -6.54
CA ASP A 84 2.13 -11.20 -7.02
C ASP A 84 0.85 -10.85 -7.76
N MET A 85 0.62 -11.50 -8.88
CA MET A 85 -0.58 -11.28 -9.67
C MET A 85 -1.30 -12.60 -9.86
N ASP A 86 -2.63 -12.52 -9.96
CA ASP A 86 -3.44 -13.67 -10.26
C ASP A 86 -4.17 -13.30 -11.53
N ASN A 87 -3.57 -13.62 -12.67
CA ASN A 87 -4.04 -13.15 -13.96
C ASN A 87 -3.96 -11.62 -14.00
N THR A 88 -5.09 -10.94 -14.08
CA THR A 88 -5.07 -9.50 -14.16
C THR A 88 -5.32 -8.85 -12.80
N ARG A 89 -5.47 -9.66 -11.75
CA ARG A 89 -5.76 -9.13 -10.44
C ARG A 89 -4.50 -9.04 -9.61
N ILE A 90 -4.29 -7.94 -8.94
CA ILE A 90 -3.15 -7.76 -8.09
C ILE A 90 -3.42 -8.49 -6.78
N ASP A 91 -2.59 -9.46 -6.44
CA ASP A 91 -2.80 -10.29 -5.28
C ASP A 91 -2.03 -9.80 -4.06
N LYS A 92 -0.78 -9.40 -4.26
CA LYS A 92 0.03 -8.92 -3.17
C LYS A 92 0.81 -7.69 -3.57
N ILE A 93 0.93 -6.76 -2.64
CA ILE A 93 1.60 -5.49 -2.89
C ILE A 93 2.62 -5.27 -1.78
N LEU A 94 3.82 -4.89 -2.13
CA LEU A 94 4.83 -4.53 -1.14
C LEU A 94 4.82 -3.03 -1.00
N VAL A 95 4.62 -2.55 0.22
CA VAL A 95 4.53 -1.12 0.49
C VAL A 95 5.74 -0.68 1.29
N THR A 96 6.41 0.36 0.83
CA THR A 96 7.49 0.95 1.60
C THR A 96 7.20 2.44 1.72
N TYR A 97 7.73 3.05 2.73
CA TYR A 97 7.52 4.47 2.96
C TYR A 97 8.84 5.15 3.22
N GLU A 98 9.09 6.25 2.53
CA GLU A 98 10.27 7.03 2.76
C GLU A 98 9.84 8.44 3.04
N GLU A 99 10.29 8.97 4.15
CA GLU A 99 9.94 10.32 4.44
C GLU A 99 10.62 11.21 3.46
N PRO A 100 9.91 12.19 3.02
CA PRO A 100 10.47 13.13 2.07
C PRO A 100 11.40 14.06 2.78
N ILE A 101 12.46 13.67 3.13
CA ILE A 101 13.39 14.45 3.77
C ILE A 101 14.08 15.29 3.06
N VAL A 102 14.23 14.94 2.14
CA VAL A 102 14.79 15.77 1.40
C VAL A 102 14.91 17.00 1.88
N ILE A 103 14.29 17.28 2.46
CA ILE A 103 14.37 18.45 2.95
C ILE A 103 15.58 18.85 3.31
N GLN A 104 16.18 18.34 3.18
CA GLN A 104 17.20 18.65 3.35
C GLN A 104 17.70 19.59 2.88
N GLU A 105 16.90 19.88 2.84
CA GLU A 105 17.12 20.73 2.65
C GLU A 105 17.71 21.43 2.95
N THR A 106 17.59 21.24 3.18
CA THR A 106 17.92 21.76 3.52
C THR A 106 18.73 22.36 3.73
N GLU A 107 18.83 22.22 3.64
CA GLU A 107 19.41 22.67 3.85
C GLU A 107 20.08 23.27 3.74
N GLU A 108 19.95 23.29 3.47
CA GLU A 108 20.44 23.81 3.32
C GLU A 108 20.89 24.59 3.34
N LYS A 109 20.72 24.74 3.35
CA LYS A 109 21.06 25.50 3.33
C LYS A 109 21.60 26.13 3.51
N ASP A 110 21.66 26.07 3.44
CA ASP A 110 22.17 26.58 3.56
C ASP A 110 22.49 27.07 3.60
#